data_8f8cfa9c778ef58655da318ab52252fb
#
_entry.id   8f8cfa9c778ef58655da318ab52252fb
#
_cell.length_a   1.000
_cell.length_b   1.000
_cell.length_c   1.000
_cell.angle_alpha   90.00
_cell.angle_beta   90.00
_cell.angle_gamma   90.00
#
_symmetry.space_group_name_H-M   'P 1'
#
loop_
_entity.id
_entity.type
_entity.pdbx_description
1 polymer ?
#
loop_
_entity_poly.entity_id
_entity_poly.type
_entity_poly.pdbx_seq_one_letter_code
_entity_poly.pdbx_strand_id
1 'polypeptide(L)'
;MILLCSCTFLYAQQFSITGVVTDKKLKEPIIGASVIVKGTTNGTVTDLDGNFTIQASKSSVLIVSFIGYTPQEFTINGNQTFYQISLAEDTQTLDEVVVVGFGTQKKVNLTGAVATVDKKNTGITSCHFSFTSSSRSDARIEH
;
A
#
# COMPACT_ATOMS: atom_id res chain seq x y z
N MET A 1 -41.56 45.23 16.05
CA MET A 1 -40.24 45.21 15.37
C MET A 1 -39.83 43.74 15.28
N ILE A 2 -40.22 43.11 14.18
CA ILE A 2 -40.01 41.66 13.98
C ILE A 2 -38.71 41.52 13.20
N LEU A 3 -37.66 41.01 13.90
CA LEU A 3 -36.36 40.73 13.32
C LEU A 3 -36.46 39.39 12.57
N LEU A 4 -36.68 39.45 11.25
CA LEU A 4 -36.58 38.29 10.38
C LEU A 4 -35.14 37.86 10.25
N CYS A 5 -34.77 36.82 11.03
CA CYS A 5 -33.50 36.11 10.92
C CYS A 5 -33.56 35.28 9.64
N SER A 6 -33.08 35.86 8.53
CA SER A 6 -32.93 35.19 7.25
C SER A 6 -31.74 34.26 7.34
N CYS A 7 -31.95 33.00 7.71
CA CYS A 7 -30.97 31.92 7.57
C CYS A 7 -30.78 31.64 6.07
N THR A 8 -29.82 32.29 5.45
CA THR A 8 -29.36 31.93 4.12
C THR A 8 -28.63 30.59 4.23
N PHE A 9 -29.33 29.52 3.85
CA PHE A 9 -28.70 28.22 3.64
C PHE A 9 -27.73 28.38 2.45
N LEU A 10 -26.44 28.46 2.74
CA LEU A 10 -25.40 28.33 1.75
C LEU A 10 -25.46 26.88 1.24
N TYR A 11 -26.17 26.66 0.15
CA TYR A 11 -26.09 25.41 -0.59
C TYR A 11 -24.69 25.36 -1.19
N ALA A 12 -23.81 24.53 -0.63
CA ALA A 12 -22.57 24.18 -1.26
C ALA A 12 -22.92 23.54 -2.61
N GLN A 13 -22.70 24.24 -3.70
CA GLN A 13 -22.96 23.73 -5.04
C GLN A 13 -21.98 22.59 -5.32
N GLN A 14 -22.46 21.39 -5.14
CA GLN A 14 -21.77 20.19 -5.59
C GLN A 14 -22.06 19.99 -7.07
N PHE A 15 -21.03 19.73 -7.85
CA PHE A 15 -21.18 19.41 -9.26
C PHE A 15 -20.53 18.07 -9.55
N SER A 16 -21.05 17.39 -10.56
CA SER A 16 -20.55 16.10 -10.98
C SER A 16 -19.28 16.28 -11.81
N ILE A 17 -18.24 15.62 -11.40
CA ILE A 17 -16.93 15.58 -12.06
C ILE A 17 -16.75 14.19 -12.63
N THR A 18 -16.34 14.11 -13.87
CA THR A 18 -15.99 12.88 -14.55
C THR A 18 -14.51 12.89 -14.90
N GLY A 19 -13.91 11.73 -15.05
CA GLY A 19 -12.53 11.65 -15.49
C GLY A 19 -12.12 10.23 -15.77
N VAL A 20 -10.90 10.09 -16.26
CA VAL A 20 -10.28 8.80 -16.54
C VAL A 20 -8.92 8.71 -15.82
N VAL A 21 -8.66 7.54 -15.24
CA VAL A 21 -7.37 7.24 -14.60
C VAL A 21 -6.61 6.28 -15.48
N THR A 22 -5.38 6.66 -15.85
CA THR A 22 -4.52 5.87 -16.74
C THR A 22 -3.13 5.69 -16.13
N ASP A 23 -2.45 4.65 -16.55
CA ASP A 23 -1.03 4.49 -16.28
C ASP A 23 -0.20 5.53 -17.03
N LYS A 24 0.80 6.08 -16.39
CA LYS A 24 1.68 7.10 -17.00
C LYS A 24 2.58 6.51 -18.09
N LYS A 25 3.03 5.25 -17.94
CA LYS A 25 3.94 4.57 -18.87
C LYS A 25 3.20 3.91 -20.03
N LEU A 26 2.23 3.06 -19.69
CA LEU A 26 1.52 2.21 -20.64
C LEU A 26 0.34 2.92 -21.30
N LYS A 27 -0.17 4.00 -20.69
CA LYS A 27 -1.41 4.70 -21.11
C LYS A 27 -2.65 3.81 -21.05
N GLU A 28 -2.58 2.73 -20.31
CA GLU A 28 -3.70 1.82 -20.08
C GLU A 28 -4.61 2.34 -18.98
N PRO A 29 -5.93 2.08 -19.04
CA PRO A 29 -6.86 2.47 -18.00
C PRO A 29 -6.60 1.65 -16.72
N ILE A 30 -6.63 2.31 -15.57
CA ILE A 30 -6.48 1.66 -14.28
C ILE A 30 -7.86 1.38 -13.70
N ILE A 31 -8.18 0.09 -13.59
CA ILE A 31 -9.45 -0.40 -13.08
C ILE A 31 -9.40 -0.48 -11.56
N GLY A 32 -10.45 -0.01 -10.89
CA GLY A 32 -10.54 -0.13 -9.43
C GLY A 32 -9.67 0.87 -8.65
N ALA A 33 -9.16 1.92 -9.30
CA ALA A 33 -8.46 3.00 -8.61
C ALA A 33 -9.43 3.76 -7.70
N SER A 34 -9.02 4.06 -6.50
CA SER A 34 -9.79 4.82 -5.51
C SER A 34 -9.63 6.31 -5.76
N VAL A 35 -10.75 7.01 -5.87
CA VAL A 35 -10.83 8.46 -6.05
C VAL A 35 -11.61 9.04 -4.88
N ILE A 36 -10.99 9.85 -4.03
CA ILE A 36 -11.57 10.39 -2.80
C ILE A 36 -11.43 11.91 -2.79
N VAL A 37 -12.46 12.60 -2.33
CA VAL A 37 -12.39 14.04 -2.09
C VAL A 37 -11.72 14.28 -0.73
N LYS A 38 -10.56 14.93 -0.73
CA LYS A 38 -9.77 15.22 0.48
C LYS A 38 -10.60 15.94 1.54
N GLY A 39 -10.54 15.43 2.77
CA GLY A 39 -11.28 16.00 3.89
C GLY A 39 -12.75 15.63 3.96
N THR A 40 -13.21 14.72 3.11
CA THR A 40 -14.57 14.19 3.13
C THR A 40 -14.57 12.66 3.08
N THR A 41 -15.73 12.06 3.33
CA THR A 41 -15.94 10.61 3.13
C THR A 41 -16.46 10.29 1.73
N ASN A 42 -16.54 11.30 0.84
CA ASN A 42 -17.05 11.12 -0.51
C ASN A 42 -15.94 10.53 -1.41
N GLY A 43 -16.18 9.34 -1.93
CA GLY A 43 -15.24 8.62 -2.78
C GLY A 43 -15.94 7.72 -3.77
N THR A 44 -15.23 7.35 -4.82
CA THR A 44 -15.66 6.42 -5.87
C THR A 44 -14.48 5.56 -6.32
N VAL A 45 -14.75 4.56 -7.15
CA VAL A 45 -13.72 3.75 -7.79
C VAL A 45 -13.86 3.82 -9.29
N THR A 46 -12.76 3.61 -10.02
CA THR A 46 -12.78 3.58 -11.48
C THR A 46 -13.39 2.28 -12.01
N ASP A 47 -14.07 2.38 -13.15
CA ASP A 47 -14.66 1.27 -13.87
C ASP A 47 -13.63 0.52 -14.75
N LEU A 48 -14.13 -0.37 -15.64
CA LEU A 48 -13.29 -1.19 -16.52
C LEU A 48 -12.50 -0.38 -17.56
N ASP A 49 -12.99 0.80 -17.90
CA ASP A 49 -12.36 1.75 -18.82
C ASP A 49 -11.55 2.82 -18.07
N GLY A 50 -11.38 2.66 -16.76
CA GLY A 50 -10.70 3.62 -15.91
C GLY A 50 -11.47 4.90 -15.65
N ASN A 51 -12.77 4.98 -16.04
CA ASN A 51 -13.58 6.18 -15.81
C ASN A 51 -14.09 6.24 -14.38
N PHE A 52 -14.26 7.45 -13.89
CA PHE A 52 -14.91 7.71 -12.60
C PHE A 52 -15.87 8.90 -12.69
N THR A 53 -16.84 8.90 -11.80
CA THR A 53 -17.77 10.02 -11.59
C THR A 53 -17.87 10.30 -10.11
N ILE A 54 -17.62 11.53 -9.69
CA ILE A 54 -17.66 11.93 -8.28
C ILE A 54 -18.29 13.31 -8.14
N GLN A 55 -19.02 13.52 -7.04
CA GLN A 55 -19.55 14.84 -6.72
C GLN A 55 -18.58 15.58 -5.81
N ALA A 56 -18.17 16.76 -6.19
CA ALA A 56 -17.27 17.59 -5.42
C ALA A 56 -17.60 19.07 -5.55
N SER A 57 -17.10 19.87 -4.63
CA SER A 57 -17.21 21.33 -4.67
C SER A 57 -16.06 21.94 -5.45
N LYS A 58 -16.23 23.18 -5.90
CA LYS A 58 -15.14 23.97 -6.49
C LYS A 58 -13.98 24.08 -5.50
N SER A 59 -12.77 23.98 -6.01
CA SER A 59 -11.53 24.03 -5.22
C SER A 59 -11.29 22.84 -4.27
N SER A 60 -12.08 21.77 -4.39
CA SER A 60 -11.78 20.52 -3.68
C SER A 60 -10.55 19.84 -4.27
N VAL A 61 -9.86 19.06 -3.43
CA VAL A 61 -8.71 18.24 -3.85
C VAL A 61 -9.17 16.81 -3.96
N LEU A 62 -8.94 16.19 -5.11
CA LEU A 62 -9.11 14.75 -5.29
C LEU A 62 -7.80 14.02 -4.98
N ILE A 63 -7.90 12.95 -4.21
CA ILE A 63 -6.79 12.01 -3.98
C ILE A 63 -7.12 10.76 -4.79
N VAL A 64 -6.24 10.42 -5.72
CA VAL A 64 -6.35 9.20 -6.52
C VAL A 64 -5.25 8.24 -6.12
N SER A 65 -5.62 7.02 -5.78
CA SER A 65 -4.69 5.99 -5.32
C SER A 65 -5.05 4.63 -5.88
N PHE A 66 -4.02 3.81 -6.14
CA PHE A 66 -4.17 2.42 -6.53
C PHE A 66 -2.99 1.61 -6.00
N ILE A 67 -3.19 0.30 -5.79
CA ILE A 67 -2.15 -0.59 -5.25
C ILE A 67 -1.00 -0.67 -6.26
N GLY A 68 0.24 -0.43 -5.81
CA GLY A 68 1.42 -0.42 -6.67
C GLY A 68 1.65 0.89 -7.43
N TYR A 69 0.89 1.94 -7.13
CA TYR A 69 1.04 3.27 -7.74
C TYR A 69 1.21 4.35 -6.67
N THR A 70 1.97 5.37 -7.00
CA THR A 70 2.11 6.54 -6.15
C THR A 70 0.82 7.35 -6.13
N PRO A 71 0.22 7.60 -4.94
CA PRO A 71 -0.99 8.42 -4.83
C PRO A 71 -0.75 9.84 -5.36
N GLN A 72 -1.73 10.39 -6.06
CA GLN A 72 -1.67 11.76 -6.59
C GLN A 72 -2.83 12.62 -6.12
N GLU A 73 -2.54 13.90 -5.85
CA GLU A 73 -3.53 14.89 -5.48
C GLU A 73 -3.79 15.83 -6.66
N PHE A 74 -5.06 16.07 -6.98
CA PHE A 74 -5.51 16.97 -8.03
C PHE A 74 -6.48 18.00 -7.48
N THR A 75 -6.22 19.26 -7.77
CA THR A 75 -7.14 20.35 -7.40
C THR A 75 -8.16 20.58 -8.49
N ILE A 76 -9.43 20.62 -8.13
CA ILE A 76 -10.55 20.88 -9.02
C ILE A 76 -10.66 22.38 -9.24
N ASN A 77 -10.47 22.85 -10.47
CA ASN A 77 -10.53 24.27 -10.79
C ASN A 77 -11.95 24.78 -11.11
N GLY A 78 -12.97 23.92 -11.06
CA GLY A 78 -14.37 24.28 -11.28
C GLY A 78 -14.77 24.73 -12.69
N ASN A 79 -13.81 24.84 -13.60
CA ASN A 79 -14.04 25.21 -15.00
C ASN A 79 -14.07 23.99 -15.94
N GLN A 80 -13.64 22.85 -15.44
CA GLN A 80 -13.61 21.60 -16.18
C GLN A 80 -14.45 20.57 -15.44
N THR A 81 -15.23 19.83 -16.20
CA THR A 81 -16.00 18.69 -15.70
C THR A 81 -15.32 17.34 -15.97
N PHE A 82 -14.32 17.33 -16.87
CA PHE A 82 -13.57 16.14 -17.24
C PHE A 82 -12.08 16.27 -16.90
N TYR A 83 -11.54 15.28 -16.21
CA TYR A 83 -10.14 15.22 -15.78
C TYR A 83 -9.48 13.96 -16.26
N GLN A 84 -8.31 14.09 -16.86
CA GLN A 84 -7.45 12.95 -17.20
C GLN A 84 -6.30 12.87 -16.20
N ILE A 85 -6.24 11.78 -15.47
CA ILE A 85 -5.29 11.56 -14.37
C ILE A 85 -4.36 10.42 -14.75
N SER A 86 -3.04 10.64 -14.65
CA SER A 86 -2.05 9.59 -14.92
C SER A 86 -1.31 9.25 -13.65
N LEU A 87 -1.42 8.02 -13.16
CA LEU A 87 -0.67 7.53 -12.02
C LEU A 87 0.68 6.95 -12.47
N ALA A 88 1.69 7.16 -11.66
CA ALA A 88 3.00 6.54 -11.85
C ALA A 88 3.11 5.30 -10.97
N GLU A 89 3.64 4.21 -11.52
CA GLU A 89 3.97 3.03 -10.71
C GLU A 89 4.95 3.40 -9.60
N ASP A 90 4.68 2.90 -8.42
CA ASP A 90 5.59 3.02 -7.30
C ASP A 90 6.62 1.89 -7.38
N THR A 91 7.79 2.20 -7.92
CA THR A 91 8.90 1.26 -8.02
C THR A 91 9.60 0.99 -6.68
N GLN A 92 9.17 1.67 -5.62
CA GLN A 92 9.79 1.52 -4.28
C GLN A 92 9.08 0.49 -3.39
N THR A 93 8.02 -0.14 -3.81
CA THR A 93 7.21 -1.04 -2.98
C THR A 93 7.78 -2.44 -2.79
N LEU A 94 9.01 -2.70 -3.20
CA LEU A 94 9.71 -3.95 -2.88
C LEU A 94 10.85 -3.78 -1.88
N ASP A 95 10.95 -2.65 -1.21
CA ASP A 95 11.63 -2.64 0.06
C ASP A 95 10.75 -3.41 1.03
N GLU A 96 11.15 -4.65 1.23
CA GLU A 96 10.71 -5.58 2.24
C GLU A 96 10.15 -4.81 3.44
N VAL A 97 8.87 -4.97 3.71
CA VAL A 97 8.28 -4.51 4.95
C VAL A 97 8.99 -5.29 6.06
N VAL A 98 10.15 -4.81 6.45
CA VAL A 98 10.74 -5.18 7.71
C VAL A 98 9.75 -4.65 8.74
N VAL A 99 8.90 -5.53 9.24
CA VAL A 99 8.12 -5.27 10.43
C VAL A 99 9.13 -4.97 11.52
N VAL A 100 9.47 -3.71 11.65
CA VAL A 100 10.22 -3.21 12.80
C VAL A 100 9.23 -3.31 13.94
N GLY A 101 9.25 -4.46 14.62
CA GLY A 101 8.58 -4.58 15.89
C GLY A 101 9.09 -3.43 16.75
N PHE A 102 8.18 -2.72 17.42
CA PHE A 102 8.51 -1.70 18.40
C PHE A 102 9.46 -2.27 19.43
N GLY A 103 10.75 -2.09 19.19
CA GLY A 103 11.84 -2.45 20.04
C GLY A 103 13.02 -1.68 19.52
N THR A 104 13.40 -0.63 20.22
CA THR A 104 14.70 0.02 20.05
C THR A 104 15.76 -1.03 20.29
N GLN A 105 16.10 -1.77 19.28
CA GLN A 105 17.35 -2.53 19.32
C GLN A 105 18.47 -1.53 19.14
N LYS A 106 18.94 -1.04 20.29
CA LYS A 106 20.25 -0.51 20.42
C LYS A 106 21.19 -1.47 19.68
N LYS A 107 21.75 -1.04 18.57
CA LYS A 107 22.88 -1.69 17.92
C LYS A 107 23.97 -1.78 18.97
N VAL A 108 24.02 -2.88 19.68
CA VAL A 108 25.21 -3.24 20.41
C VAL A 108 26.22 -3.62 19.33
N ASN A 109 27.13 -2.72 19.08
CA ASN A 109 28.36 -3.01 18.37
C ASN A 109 29.04 -4.18 19.12
N LEU A 110 28.84 -5.36 18.65
CA LEU A 110 29.72 -6.49 18.95
C LEU A 110 30.98 -6.34 18.12
N THR A 111 31.73 -5.28 18.40
CA THR A 111 33.12 -5.25 18.07
C THR A 111 33.86 -6.07 19.12
N GLY A 112 34.34 -7.22 18.67
CA GLY A 112 35.49 -7.83 19.28
C GLY A 112 35.23 -8.60 20.55
N ALA A 113 35.10 -9.85 20.42
CA ALA A 113 35.87 -10.83 21.17
C ALA A 113 35.81 -12.10 20.34
N VAL A 114 36.70 -12.22 19.40
CA VAL A 114 37.17 -13.52 18.98
C VAL A 114 37.90 -14.07 20.19
N ALA A 115 37.19 -14.76 21.05
CA ALA A 115 37.82 -15.59 22.05
C ALA A 115 38.38 -16.79 21.30
N THR A 116 39.68 -16.75 21.04
CA THR A 116 40.49 -17.89 20.71
C THR A 116 40.35 -18.87 21.89
N VAL A 117 39.56 -19.90 21.67
CA VAL A 117 39.51 -21.00 22.62
C VAL A 117 40.78 -21.81 22.40
N ASP A 118 41.78 -21.56 23.21
CA ASP A 118 42.91 -22.42 23.37
C ASP A 118 42.46 -23.84 23.73
N LYS A 119 42.79 -24.76 22.85
CA LYS A 119 42.74 -26.18 23.07
C LYS A 119 43.65 -26.52 24.25
N LYS A 120 43.10 -26.66 25.42
CA LYS A 120 43.74 -27.42 26.49
C LYS A 120 42.71 -28.27 27.21
N ASN A 121 42.68 -29.50 26.73
CA ASN A 121 42.53 -30.72 27.49
C ASN A 121 41.64 -30.68 28.73
N THR A 122 40.44 -31.22 28.62
CA THR A 122 39.98 -32.20 29.59
C THR A 122 38.84 -33.01 28.99
N GLY A 123 39.03 -34.28 28.95
CA GLY A 123 38.18 -35.29 28.38
C GLY A 123 36.78 -35.33 28.93
N ILE A 124 36.06 -36.18 28.27
CA ILE A 124 34.90 -36.91 28.76
C ILE A 124 33.67 -36.71 27.89
N THR A 125 33.32 -37.82 27.35
CA THR A 125 32.04 -38.34 26.91
C THR A 125 31.51 -37.85 25.59
N SER A 126 31.86 -38.61 24.58
CA SER A 126 31.14 -38.71 23.31
C SER A 126 29.73 -39.24 23.58
N CYS A 127 28.73 -38.42 23.42
CA CYS A 127 27.39 -38.90 23.18
C CYS A 127 27.24 -39.13 21.68
N HIS A 128 27.45 -40.37 21.31
CA HIS A 128 27.20 -40.90 20.00
C HIS A 128 25.69 -40.95 19.78
N PHE A 129 25.14 -39.95 19.10
CA PHE A 129 23.78 -40.02 18.64
C PHE A 129 23.80 -40.59 17.22
N SER A 130 23.64 -41.89 17.13
CA SER A 130 23.48 -42.60 15.87
C SER A 130 22.04 -42.39 15.37
N PHE A 131 21.92 -41.59 14.33
CA PHE A 131 20.69 -41.50 13.55
C PHE A 131 20.68 -42.67 12.57
N THR A 132 19.92 -43.70 12.88
CA THR A 132 19.63 -44.77 11.94
C THR A 132 18.59 -44.33 10.95
N SER A 133 19.02 -44.09 9.73
CA SER A 133 18.14 -43.98 8.57
C SER A 133 17.48 -45.31 8.31
N SER A 134 16.20 -45.43 8.59
CA SER A 134 15.37 -46.54 8.13
C SER A 134 14.80 -46.19 6.76
N SER A 135 15.48 -46.66 5.76
CA SER A 135 14.92 -46.86 4.44
C SER A 135 13.86 -47.97 4.48
N ARG A 136 12.63 -47.62 4.13
CA ARG A 136 11.61 -48.62 3.82
C ARG A 136 11.08 -48.31 2.42
N SER A 137 11.65 -48.98 1.49
CA SER A 137 11.08 -49.37 0.22
C SER A 137 10.04 -50.45 0.49
N ASP A 138 8.89 -50.36 -0.14
CA ASP A 138 7.93 -51.38 -0.54
C ASP A 138 6.60 -50.65 -0.79
N ALA A 139 5.81 -50.89 -1.79
CA ALA A 139 5.58 -51.94 -2.71
C ALA A 139 4.63 -51.41 -3.79
N ARG A 140 4.90 -51.59 -5.03
CA ARG A 140 4.22 -52.45 -5.99
C ARG A 140 2.75 -52.76 -5.64
N ILE A 141 1.81 -52.22 -6.39
CA ILE A 141 0.54 -52.92 -6.73
C ILE A 141 0.18 -52.58 -8.18
N GLU A 142 0.23 -53.62 -8.98
CA GLU A 142 -0.45 -53.78 -10.24
C GLU A 142 -1.95 -53.94 -10.00
N HIS A 143 -2.77 -53.32 -10.77
CA HIS A 143 -3.91 -53.85 -11.57
C HIS A 143 -4.54 -52.69 -12.33
#